data_996b4aaffd3d5ceb62690de97cb85867
#
_entry.id   996b4aaffd3d5ceb62690de97cb85867
#
_cell.length_a   1.000
_cell.length_b   1.000
_cell.length_c   1.000
_cell.angle_alpha   90.00
_cell.angle_beta   90.00
_cell.angle_gamma   90.00
#
_symmetry.space_group_name_H-M   'P 1'
#
loop_
_entity.id
_entity.type
_entity.pdbx_description
1 polymer ?
#
loop_
_entity_poly.entity_id
_entity_poly.type
_entity_poly.pdbx_seq_one_letter_code
_entity_poly.pdbx_strand_id
1 'polypeptide(L)'
;MAQTFFVDEDIRAKYKLDGIITVVDCKHIIARLDDEKPEGVENEAEEQVAFADRILLNKTDLVEEAELPAIEARLKKLNPSANIYRCQQSKVEPKELVGISSFDLEKTLEMDPEFLDTEGEHEHDPSVSSTSVKFAGFLNQNELSGWIQEIIQTMGADLFRYKGVLSVAGMNKKFVFQGVGMLFSGGFVDQEWAAGEARECRFVFIGKNLDKKKLEDGFLACKCTEELRFKVGDRVKAQVGRGPDGFAEGIILKLWDEGNPYRIELQDADKTNVWGPVDRDHFVRAA
;
A
#
# COMPACT_ATOMS: atom_id res chain seq x y z
N MET A 1 2.43 -15.53 -13.31
CA MET A 1 3.37 -14.93 -14.30
C MET A 1 4.06 -13.68 -13.76
N ALA A 2 3.37 -12.63 -13.32
CA ALA A 2 4.03 -11.44 -12.73
C ALA A 2 4.96 -11.80 -11.55
N GLN A 3 4.55 -12.73 -10.71
CA GLN A 3 5.28 -13.21 -9.54
C GLN A 3 6.71 -13.70 -9.87
N THR A 4 6.93 -14.27 -11.05
CA THR A 4 8.23 -14.77 -11.50
C THR A 4 9.29 -13.65 -11.55
N PHE A 5 8.90 -12.41 -11.92
CA PHE A 5 9.81 -11.27 -11.96
C PHE A 5 10.30 -10.80 -10.59
N PHE A 6 9.66 -11.25 -9.51
CA PHE A 6 10.01 -10.85 -8.15
C PHE A 6 10.69 -11.98 -7.36
N VAL A 7 10.36 -13.25 -7.65
CA VAL A 7 10.82 -14.39 -6.87
C VAL A 7 12.10 -15.00 -7.45
N ASP A 8 12.22 -15.03 -8.78
CA ASP A 8 13.38 -15.62 -9.45
C ASP A 8 14.56 -14.61 -9.45
N GLU A 9 15.66 -14.98 -8.78
CA GLU A 9 16.82 -14.09 -8.63
C GLU A 9 17.51 -13.79 -9.95
N ASP A 10 17.59 -14.76 -10.86
CA ASP A 10 18.23 -14.59 -12.17
C ASP A 10 17.41 -13.66 -13.07
N ILE A 11 16.10 -13.77 -13.01
CA ILE A 11 15.17 -12.89 -13.74
C ILE A 11 15.23 -11.49 -13.15
N ARG A 12 15.11 -11.34 -11.84
CA ARG A 12 15.15 -10.05 -11.13
C ARG A 12 16.45 -9.28 -11.38
N ALA A 13 17.58 -10.00 -11.50
CA ALA A 13 18.88 -9.37 -11.77
C ALA A 13 19.01 -8.76 -13.18
N LYS A 14 18.20 -9.24 -14.15
CA LYS A 14 18.31 -8.87 -15.57
C LYS A 14 17.10 -8.11 -16.11
N TYR A 15 15.94 -8.27 -15.47
CA TYR A 15 14.66 -7.74 -15.94
C TYR A 15 13.95 -7.02 -14.81
N LYS A 16 13.24 -5.94 -15.16
CA LYS A 16 12.32 -5.23 -14.27
C LYS A 16 10.94 -5.27 -14.89
N LEU A 17 9.93 -5.64 -14.11
CA LEU A 17 8.54 -5.56 -14.54
C LEU A 17 8.17 -4.08 -14.68
N ASP A 18 7.84 -3.65 -15.90
CA ASP A 18 7.49 -2.27 -16.21
C ASP A 18 6.02 -1.97 -15.83
N GLY A 19 5.13 -2.90 -16.11
CA GLY A 19 3.71 -2.82 -15.79
C GLY A 19 2.92 -3.98 -16.33
N ILE A 20 1.66 -4.09 -15.89
CA ILE A 20 0.68 -5.08 -16.34
C ILE A 20 -0.37 -4.35 -17.19
N ILE A 21 -0.49 -4.75 -18.44
CA ILE A 21 -1.46 -4.19 -19.38
C ILE A 21 -2.53 -5.23 -19.63
N THR A 22 -3.78 -4.87 -19.32
CA THR A 22 -4.95 -5.73 -19.60
C THR A 22 -5.71 -5.21 -20.81
N VAL A 23 -5.92 -6.08 -21.80
CA VAL A 23 -6.74 -5.76 -22.98
C VAL A 23 -8.16 -6.26 -22.73
N VAL A 24 -9.10 -5.33 -22.71
CA VAL A 24 -10.51 -5.59 -22.39
C VAL A 24 -11.37 -5.45 -23.64
N ASP A 25 -12.16 -6.46 -23.95
CA ASP A 25 -13.20 -6.42 -24.98
C ASP A 25 -14.44 -5.69 -24.44
N CYS A 26 -14.63 -4.42 -24.84
CA CYS A 26 -15.70 -3.59 -24.27
C CYS A 26 -17.12 -4.12 -24.51
N LYS A 27 -17.33 -4.90 -25.59
CA LYS A 27 -18.63 -5.50 -25.90
C LYS A 27 -19.03 -6.62 -24.94
N HIS A 28 -18.03 -7.35 -24.43
CA HIS A 28 -18.28 -8.57 -23.65
C HIS A 28 -17.91 -8.45 -22.17
N ILE A 29 -17.17 -7.41 -21.79
CA ILE A 29 -16.59 -7.34 -20.43
C ILE A 29 -17.65 -7.38 -19.34
N ILE A 30 -18.76 -6.61 -19.49
CA ILE A 30 -19.81 -6.59 -18.47
C ILE A 30 -20.39 -7.97 -18.23
N ALA A 31 -20.74 -8.68 -19.29
CA ALA A 31 -21.25 -10.05 -19.17
C ALA A 31 -20.21 -11.00 -18.54
N ARG A 32 -18.92 -10.78 -18.76
CA ARG A 32 -17.85 -11.59 -18.15
C ARG A 32 -17.65 -11.27 -16.67
N LEU A 33 -17.76 -10.00 -16.29
CA LEU A 33 -17.69 -9.57 -14.88
C LEU A 33 -18.91 -10.06 -14.08
N ASP A 34 -20.07 -10.15 -14.73
CA ASP A 34 -21.32 -10.57 -14.10
C ASP A 34 -21.58 -12.10 -14.25
N ASP A 35 -20.62 -12.86 -14.79
CA ASP A 35 -20.72 -14.31 -14.99
C ASP A 35 -20.58 -15.03 -13.64
N GLU A 36 -21.68 -15.57 -13.14
CA GLU A 36 -21.71 -16.34 -11.89
C GLU A 36 -20.84 -17.60 -12.02
N LYS A 37 -19.85 -17.72 -11.14
CA LYS A 37 -18.96 -18.87 -11.08
C LYS A 37 -19.40 -19.83 -9.98
N PRO A 38 -19.20 -21.16 -10.17
CA PRO A 38 -19.37 -22.12 -9.10
C PRO A 38 -18.50 -21.77 -7.88
N GLU A 39 -18.93 -22.17 -6.68
CA GLU A 39 -18.17 -21.97 -5.44
C GLU A 39 -16.73 -22.50 -5.58
N GLY A 40 -15.76 -21.65 -5.26
CA GLY A 40 -14.31 -21.95 -5.37
C GLY A 40 -13.72 -21.75 -6.77
N VAL A 41 -14.50 -21.29 -7.75
CA VAL A 41 -13.99 -20.93 -9.10
C VAL A 41 -13.88 -19.42 -9.21
N GLU A 42 -12.71 -18.95 -9.55
CA GLU A 42 -12.41 -17.51 -9.66
C GLU A 42 -12.95 -16.91 -10.97
N ASN A 43 -13.33 -15.63 -10.92
CA ASN A 43 -13.66 -14.88 -12.12
C ASN A 43 -12.39 -14.25 -12.71
N GLU A 44 -11.81 -14.91 -13.69
CA GLU A 44 -10.57 -14.47 -14.34
C GLU A 44 -10.66 -13.04 -14.92
N ALA A 45 -11.84 -12.61 -15.37
CA ALA A 45 -12.01 -11.25 -15.90
C ALA A 45 -11.88 -10.19 -14.81
N GLU A 46 -12.44 -10.45 -13.62
CA GLU A 46 -12.27 -9.56 -12.45
C GLU A 46 -10.80 -9.48 -12.02
N GLU A 47 -10.13 -10.63 -11.93
CA GLU A 47 -8.72 -10.68 -11.56
C GLU A 47 -7.83 -9.93 -12.56
N GLN A 48 -8.01 -10.16 -13.86
CA GLN A 48 -7.23 -9.48 -14.89
C GLN A 48 -7.39 -7.95 -14.83
N VAL A 49 -8.59 -7.46 -14.56
CA VAL A 49 -8.85 -6.04 -14.37
C VAL A 49 -8.22 -5.54 -13.08
N ALA A 50 -8.33 -6.30 -11.98
CA ALA A 50 -7.78 -5.92 -10.67
C ALA A 50 -6.25 -5.80 -10.68
N PHE A 51 -5.57 -6.69 -11.41
CA PHE A 51 -4.09 -6.65 -11.53
C PHE A 51 -3.56 -5.59 -12.50
N ALA A 52 -4.40 -5.01 -13.36
CA ALA A 52 -3.96 -4.10 -14.41
C ALA A 52 -3.33 -2.81 -13.86
N ASP A 53 -2.23 -2.37 -14.46
CA ASP A 53 -1.71 -1.01 -14.33
C ASP A 53 -2.35 -0.09 -15.37
N ARG A 54 -2.60 -0.65 -16.55
CA ARG A 54 -3.29 0.02 -17.66
C ARG A 54 -4.31 -0.91 -18.30
N ILE A 55 -5.46 -0.38 -18.66
CA ILE A 55 -6.54 -1.09 -19.34
C ILE A 55 -6.69 -0.53 -20.73
N LEU A 56 -6.52 -1.36 -21.73
CA LEU A 56 -6.89 -1.05 -23.11
C LEU A 56 -8.34 -1.48 -23.33
N LEU A 57 -9.27 -0.52 -23.23
CA LEU A 57 -10.68 -0.76 -23.53
C LEU A 57 -10.85 -0.82 -25.05
N ASN A 58 -10.71 -2.04 -25.56
CA ASN A 58 -10.63 -2.32 -26.99
C ASN A 58 -11.99 -2.64 -27.60
N LYS A 59 -12.08 -2.56 -28.92
CA LYS A 59 -13.29 -2.79 -29.72
C LYS A 59 -14.42 -1.79 -29.41
N THR A 60 -14.05 -0.54 -29.15
CA THR A 60 -15.05 0.53 -28.90
C THR A 60 -15.95 0.81 -30.09
N ASP A 61 -15.60 0.34 -31.28
CA ASP A 61 -16.43 0.33 -32.50
C ASP A 61 -17.60 -0.64 -32.45
N LEU A 62 -17.67 -1.55 -31.47
CA LEU A 62 -18.72 -2.56 -31.34
C LEU A 62 -19.79 -2.23 -30.28
N VAL A 63 -19.71 -1.07 -29.66
CA VAL A 63 -20.66 -0.57 -28.66
C VAL A 63 -21.05 0.86 -28.97
N GLU A 64 -22.19 1.31 -28.46
CA GLU A 64 -22.61 2.70 -28.61
C GLU A 64 -21.73 3.60 -27.72
N GLU A 65 -21.39 4.79 -28.20
CA GLU A 65 -20.56 5.76 -27.45
C GLU A 65 -21.16 6.09 -26.07
N ALA A 66 -22.48 6.08 -25.97
CA ALA A 66 -23.21 6.32 -24.72
C ALA A 66 -23.03 5.21 -23.65
N GLU A 67 -22.61 4.00 -24.04
CA GLU A 67 -22.39 2.88 -23.13
C GLU A 67 -21.00 2.90 -22.51
N LEU A 68 -20.01 3.49 -23.18
CA LEU A 68 -18.61 3.51 -22.74
C LEU A 68 -18.41 4.06 -21.33
N PRO A 69 -19.05 5.17 -20.92
CA PRO A 69 -18.88 5.68 -19.56
C PRO A 69 -19.32 4.70 -18.46
N ALA A 70 -20.39 3.93 -18.70
CA ALA A 70 -20.86 2.93 -17.76
C ALA A 70 -19.88 1.74 -17.64
N ILE A 71 -19.31 1.31 -18.77
CA ILE A 71 -18.28 0.27 -18.80
C ILE A 71 -17.03 0.74 -18.04
N GLU A 72 -16.55 1.96 -18.32
CA GLU A 72 -15.41 2.53 -17.62
C GLU A 72 -15.64 2.66 -16.11
N ALA A 73 -16.83 3.10 -15.72
CA ALA A 73 -17.19 3.20 -14.30
C ALA A 73 -17.16 1.83 -13.61
N ARG A 74 -17.64 0.77 -14.28
CA ARG A 74 -17.58 -0.61 -13.76
C ARG A 74 -16.15 -1.10 -13.60
N LEU A 75 -15.27 -0.82 -14.58
CA LEU A 75 -13.85 -1.15 -14.51
C LEU A 75 -13.13 -0.37 -13.40
N LYS A 76 -13.42 0.93 -13.29
CA LYS A 76 -12.86 1.80 -12.23
C LYS A 76 -13.33 1.39 -10.84
N LYS A 77 -14.54 0.85 -10.70
CA LYS A 77 -15.01 0.29 -9.42
C LYS A 77 -14.16 -0.91 -8.97
N LEU A 78 -13.73 -1.76 -9.90
CA LEU A 78 -12.85 -2.89 -9.62
C LEU A 78 -11.39 -2.45 -9.39
N ASN A 79 -10.90 -1.57 -10.25
CA ASN A 79 -9.54 -1.08 -10.19
C ASN A 79 -9.48 0.44 -10.42
N PRO A 80 -9.62 1.25 -9.38
CA PRO A 80 -9.57 2.71 -9.48
C PRO A 80 -8.20 3.22 -9.95
N SER A 81 -7.13 2.44 -9.75
CA SER A 81 -5.76 2.84 -10.06
C SER A 81 -5.38 2.70 -11.54
N ALA A 82 -6.05 1.84 -12.29
CA ALA A 82 -5.69 1.59 -13.68
C ALA A 82 -6.14 2.71 -14.62
N ASN A 83 -5.24 3.26 -15.42
CA ASN A 83 -5.60 4.17 -16.49
C ASN A 83 -6.28 3.41 -17.62
N ILE A 84 -7.43 3.93 -18.10
CA ILE A 84 -8.22 3.32 -19.18
C ILE A 84 -7.97 4.07 -20.47
N TYR A 85 -7.62 3.34 -21.52
CA TYR A 85 -7.39 3.86 -22.88
C TYR A 85 -8.39 3.25 -23.83
N ARG A 86 -9.31 4.05 -24.37
CA ARG A 86 -10.23 3.62 -25.42
C ARG A 86 -9.47 3.36 -26.72
N CYS A 87 -9.65 2.21 -27.32
CA CYS A 87 -8.98 1.88 -28.57
C CYS A 87 -9.79 0.93 -29.46
N GLN A 88 -9.34 0.83 -30.70
CA GLN A 88 -9.85 -0.12 -31.70
C GLN A 88 -8.66 -0.87 -32.27
N GLN A 89 -8.83 -2.18 -32.51
CA GLN A 89 -7.74 -3.06 -33.00
C GLN A 89 -6.45 -2.94 -32.16
N SER A 90 -6.62 -2.69 -30.85
CA SER A 90 -5.54 -2.48 -29.88
C SER A 90 -4.54 -1.38 -30.28
N LYS A 91 -4.95 -0.40 -31.08
CA LYS A 91 -4.12 0.74 -31.48
C LYS A 91 -4.07 1.77 -30.37
N VAL A 92 -2.91 1.87 -29.75
CA VAL A 92 -2.57 2.85 -28.69
C VAL A 92 -1.18 3.37 -28.99
N GLU A 93 -0.91 4.61 -28.61
CA GLU A 93 0.41 5.20 -28.75
C GLU A 93 1.44 4.38 -27.95
N PRO A 94 2.58 3.96 -28.53
CA PRO A 94 3.57 3.11 -27.86
C PRO A 94 4.08 3.70 -26.53
N LYS A 95 4.16 5.03 -26.41
CA LYS A 95 4.56 5.72 -25.16
C LYS A 95 3.62 5.41 -23.99
N GLU A 96 2.38 5.04 -24.27
CA GLU A 96 1.41 4.64 -23.24
C GLU A 96 1.58 3.18 -22.79
N LEU A 97 2.41 2.41 -23.47
CA LEU A 97 2.59 0.97 -23.22
C LEU A 97 3.96 0.63 -22.64
N VAL A 98 4.93 1.55 -22.71
CA VAL A 98 6.32 1.33 -22.26
C VAL A 98 6.76 2.46 -21.33
N GLY A 99 7.72 2.16 -20.46
CA GLY A 99 8.21 3.12 -19.46
C GLY A 99 7.17 3.48 -18.40
N ILE A 100 6.21 2.56 -18.17
CA ILE A 100 5.13 2.73 -17.17
C ILE A 100 5.74 2.80 -15.78
N SER A 101 6.74 1.92 -15.52
CA SER A 101 7.43 1.80 -14.23
C SER A 101 6.47 1.70 -13.03
N SER A 102 5.40 0.93 -13.18
CA SER A 102 4.31 0.80 -12.19
C SER A 102 4.76 0.27 -10.83
N PHE A 103 5.94 -0.35 -10.80
CA PHE A 103 6.57 -0.88 -9.60
C PHE A 103 7.72 0.01 -9.10
N ASP A 104 7.83 1.22 -9.63
CA ASP A 104 8.74 2.25 -9.16
C ASP A 104 8.08 3.11 -8.09
N LEU A 105 8.70 3.19 -6.91
CA LEU A 105 8.13 3.91 -5.78
C LEU A 105 7.99 5.42 -6.05
N GLU A 106 8.94 6.01 -6.77
CA GLU A 106 8.90 7.44 -7.14
C GLU A 106 7.69 7.74 -8.03
N LYS A 107 7.42 6.89 -9.01
CA LYS A 107 6.28 7.06 -9.93
C LYS A 107 4.92 6.80 -9.29
N THR A 108 4.87 6.10 -8.16
CA THR A 108 3.61 5.91 -7.42
C THR A 108 3.02 7.25 -6.94
N LEU A 109 3.87 8.26 -6.74
CA LEU A 109 3.44 9.61 -6.33
C LEU A 109 2.93 10.47 -7.48
N GLU A 110 3.28 10.16 -8.72
CA GLU A 110 2.79 10.85 -9.92
C GLU A 110 1.36 10.42 -10.28
N MET A 111 0.86 9.36 -9.64
CA MET A 111 -0.52 8.90 -9.85
C MET A 111 -1.50 9.88 -9.23
N ASP A 112 -2.61 10.07 -9.93
CA ASP A 112 -3.69 10.99 -9.58
C ASP A 112 -4.09 10.85 -8.08
N PRO A 113 -4.02 11.95 -7.30
CA PRO A 113 -4.47 11.92 -5.90
C PRO A 113 -5.95 11.53 -5.75
N GLU A 114 -6.79 11.78 -6.76
CA GLU A 114 -8.22 11.42 -6.74
C GLU A 114 -8.44 9.90 -6.79
N PHE A 115 -7.48 9.14 -7.31
CA PHE A 115 -7.53 7.67 -7.33
C PHE A 115 -7.60 7.05 -5.91
N LEU A 116 -7.10 7.78 -4.91
CA LEU A 116 -7.12 7.35 -3.51
C LEU A 116 -8.45 7.68 -2.81
N ASP A 117 -9.38 8.35 -3.49
CA ASP A 117 -10.66 8.82 -2.94
C ASP A 117 -11.82 7.94 -3.45
N THR A 118 -11.83 6.67 -3.04
CA THR A 118 -12.95 5.76 -3.32
C THR A 118 -14.03 5.91 -2.26
N GLU A 119 -14.68 7.08 -2.18
CA GLU A 119 -15.91 7.25 -1.41
C GLU A 119 -17.12 6.82 -2.25
N GLY A 120 -17.49 5.57 -2.12
CA GLY A 120 -18.67 4.99 -2.71
C GLY A 120 -19.14 3.79 -1.93
N GLU A 121 -20.07 3.99 -0.98
CA GLU A 121 -20.87 2.91 -0.44
C GLU A 121 -21.74 2.36 -1.57
N HIS A 122 -21.47 1.14 -2.01
CA HIS A 122 -22.41 0.37 -2.83
C HIS A 122 -22.39 -1.09 -2.36
N GLU A 123 -23.49 -1.45 -1.72
CA GLU A 123 -23.91 -2.83 -1.54
C GLU A 123 -24.09 -3.47 -2.92
N HIS A 124 -23.27 -4.43 -3.24
CA HIS A 124 -23.53 -5.64 -3.99
C HIS A 124 -22.22 -6.42 -4.05
N ASP A 125 -22.29 -7.66 -3.66
CA ASP A 125 -21.21 -8.61 -3.44
C ASP A 125 -20.42 -8.93 -4.76
N PRO A 126 -19.44 -8.12 -5.18
CA PRO A 126 -18.45 -8.58 -6.12
C PRO A 126 -17.39 -9.33 -5.32
N SER A 127 -17.07 -10.53 -5.74
CA SER A 127 -16.02 -11.32 -5.12
C SER A 127 -14.70 -10.53 -5.04
N VAL A 128 -14.45 -9.64 -6.00
CA VAL A 128 -13.33 -8.70 -6.04
C VAL A 128 -13.82 -7.28 -5.81
N SER A 129 -13.19 -6.58 -4.89
CA SER A 129 -13.52 -5.19 -4.56
C SER A 129 -12.27 -4.34 -4.32
N SER A 130 -12.44 -3.03 -4.36
CA SER A 130 -11.43 -2.09 -3.91
C SER A 130 -11.89 -1.40 -2.62
N THR A 131 -10.97 -1.16 -1.71
CA THR A 131 -11.22 -0.38 -0.50
C THR A 131 -10.07 0.56 -0.23
N SER A 132 -10.37 1.77 0.22
CA SER A 132 -9.38 2.73 0.67
C SER A 132 -9.52 3.00 2.15
N VAL A 133 -8.38 3.23 2.79
CA VAL A 133 -8.30 3.66 4.18
C VAL A 133 -7.40 4.88 4.26
N LYS A 134 -7.83 5.91 5.00
CA LYS A 134 -7.09 7.16 5.11
C LYS A 134 -7.20 7.78 6.48
N PHE A 135 -6.17 8.51 6.91
CA PHE A 135 -6.23 9.38 8.08
C PHE A 135 -5.24 10.53 7.95
N ALA A 136 -5.57 11.65 8.59
CA ALA A 136 -4.65 12.78 8.70
C ALA A 136 -3.65 12.58 9.85
N GLY A 137 -2.39 12.99 9.64
CA GLY A 137 -1.30 12.90 10.60
C GLY A 137 -0.24 11.88 10.21
N PHE A 138 0.34 11.22 11.20
CA PHE A 138 1.54 10.38 11.05
C PHE A 138 1.27 8.94 11.46
N LEU A 139 2.06 8.03 10.93
CA LEU A 139 2.13 6.65 11.40
C LEU A 139 3.52 6.31 11.96
N ASN A 140 3.56 5.28 12.78
CA ASN A 140 4.80 4.67 13.23
C ASN A 140 5.20 3.57 12.23
N GLN A 141 6.43 3.64 11.72
CA GLN A 141 6.93 2.71 10.70
C GLN A 141 7.01 1.27 11.19
N ASN A 142 7.35 1.05 12.46
CA ASN A 142 7.47 -0.31 13.01
C ASN A 142 6.10 -0.97 13.19
N GLU A 143 5.09 -0.20 13.63
CA GLU A 143 3.71 -0.69 13.72
C GLU A 143 3.15 -0.98 12.33
N LEU A 144 3.39 -0.11 11.35
CA LEU A 144 3.03 -0.37 9.95
C LEU A 144 3.65 -1.68 9.45
N SER A 145 4.95 -1.89 9.68
CA SER A 145 5.64 -3.10 9.24
C SER A 145 5.04 -4.36 9.85
N GLY A 146 4.71 -4.32 11.14
CA GLY A 146 4.03 -5.42 11.83
C GLY A 146 2.64 -5.71 11.25
N TRP A 147 1.85 -4.67 11.05
CA TRP A 147 0.51 -4.80 10.47
C TRP A 147 0.54 -5.32 9.02
N ILE A 148 1.45 -4.81 8.18
CA ILE A 148 1.62 -5.31 6.80
C ILE A 148 1.98 -6.80 6.80
N GLN A 149 2.88 -7.24 7.68
CA GLN A 149 3.21 -8.66 7.79
C GLN A 149 1.98 -9.49 8.19
N GLU A 150 1.17 -9.01 9.12
CA GLU A 150 -0.06 -9.68 9.54
C GLU A 150 -1.06 -9.82 8.37
N ILE A 151 -1.35 -8.74 7.64
CA ILE A 151 -2.31 -8.81 6.53
C ILE A 151 -1.81 -9.70 5.38
N ILE A 152 -0.51 -9.68 5.07
CA ILE A 152 0.05 -10.58 4.05
C ILE A 152 -0.07 -12.04 4.48
N GLN A 153 0.19 -12.37 5.75
CA GLN A 153 0.06 -13.73 6.26
C GLN A 153 -1.39 -14.21 6.33
N THR A 154 -2.32 -13.33 6.66
CA THR A 154 -3.73 -13.72 6.91
C THR A 154 -4.64 -13.55 5.69
N MET A 155 -4.31 -12.62 4.78
CA MET A 155 -5.14 -12.24 3.64
C MET A 155 -4.36 -12.22 2.32
N GLY A 156 -3.08 -12.60 2.30
CA GLY A 156 -2.22 -12.44 1.13
C GLY A 156 -2.72 -13.16 -0.12
N ALA A 157 -3.47 -14.26 0.02
CA ALA A 157 -4.10 -14.96 -1.11
C ALA A 157 -5.27 -14.15 -1.73
N ASP A 158 -5.94 -13.34 -0.92
CA ASP A 158 -7.08 -12.52 -1.32
C ASP A 158 -6.67 -11.11 -1.76
N LEU A 159 -5.44 -10.69 -1.46
CA LEU A 159 -4.90 -9.38 -1.83
C LEU A 159 -4.29 -9.44 -3.23
N PHE A 160 -4.90 -8.77 -4.21
CA PHE A 160 -4.39 -8.71 -5.57
C PHE A 160 -3.41 -7.56 -5.76
N ARG A 161 -3.78 -6.38 -5.28
CA ARG A 161 -2.96 -5.18 -5.39
C ARG A 161 -3.18 -4.25 -4.21
N TYR A 162 -2.13 -3.58 -3.79
CA TYR A 162 -2.23 -2.53 -2.78
C TYR A 162 -1.17 -1.47 -2.99
N LYS A 163 -1.54 -0.22 -2.75
CA LYS A 163 -0.66 0.94 -2.84
C LYS A 163 -0.98 1.94 -1.73
N GLY A 164 0.04 2.59 -1.20
CA GLY A 164 -0.12 3.62 -0.19
C GLY A 164 0.94 4.69 -0.27
N VAL A 165 0.53 5.92 0.06
CA VAL A 165 1.42 7.06 0.31
C VAL A 165 1.23 7.47 1.75
N LEU A 166 2.32 7.47 2.50
CA LEU A 166 2.28 7.46 3.95
C LEU A 166 3.20 8.53 4.52
N SER A 167 2.73 9.19 5.57
CA SER A 167 3.51 10.14 6.37
C SER A 167 4.04 9.43 7.61
N VAL A 168 5.33 9.18 7.66
CA VAL A 168 6.01 8.56 8.81
C VAL A 168 6.45 9.64 9.78
N ALA A 169 6.16 9.46 11.06
CA ALA A 169 6.55 10.40 12.10
C ALA A 169 8.08 10.56 12.18
N GLY A 170 8.54 11.80 12.35
CA GLY A 170 9.97 12.13 12.38
C GLY A 170 10.66 12.14 11.02
N MET A 171 9.94 11.88 9.92
CA MET A 171 10.50 11.84 8.57
C MET A 171 9.83 12.88 7.67
N ASN A 172 10.65 13.62 6.90
CA ASN A 172 10.11 14.60 5.95
C ASN A 172 9.86 14.05 4.56
N LYS A 173 10.47 12.92 4.22
CA LYS A 173 10.25 12.23 2.95
C LYS A 173 8.95 11.44 2.98
N LYS A 174 8.28 11.36 1.83
CA LYS A 174 7.11 10.51 1.66
C LYS A 174 7.54 9.04 1.67
N PHE A 175 6.78 8.22 2.39
CA PHE A 175 6.97 6.78 2.38
C PHE A 175 5.92 6.18 1.44
N VAL A 176 6.39 5.42 0.46
CA VAL A 176 5.52 4.74 -0.51
C VAL A 176 5.57 3.25 -0.25
N PHE A 177 4.41 2.61 -0.28
CA PHE A 177 4.27 1.18 -0.14
C PHE A 177 3.40 0.63 -1.26
N GLN A 178 3.81 -0.49 -1.85
CA GLN A 178 3.04 -1.14 -2.90
C GLN A 178 3.25 -2.64 -2.91
N GLY A 179 2.27 -3.37 -3.42
CA GLY A 179 2.38 -4.81 -3.56
C GLY A 179 1.42 -5.41 -4.58
N VAL A 180 1.75 -6.63 -4.98
CA VAL A 180 0.98 -7.48 -5.89
C VAL A 180 0.97 -8.89 -5.29
N GLY A 181 -0.20 -9.35 -4.84
CA GLY A 181 -0.31 -10.58 -4.09
C GLY A 181 0.53 -10.55 -2.81
N MET A 182 1.33 -11.57 -2.59
CA MET A 182 2.21 -11.68 -1.42
C MET A 182 3.54 -10.90 -1.57
N LEU A 183 3.77 -10.27 -2.71
CA LEU A 183 4.99 -9.53 -3.01
C LEU A 183 4.77 -8.05 -2.74
N PHE A 184 5.69 -7.45 -2.00
CA PHE A 184 5.60 -6.04 -1.67
C PHE A 184 6.97 -5.36 -1.67
N SER A 185 6.95 -4.07 -1.87
CA SER A 185 8.08 -3.18 -1.62
C SER A 185 7.59 -1.89 -0.98
N GLY A 186 8.42 -1.30 -0.14
CA GLY A 186 8.15 -0.01 0.48
C GLY A 186 9.43 0.70 0.84
N GLY A 187 9.39 2.02 0.79
CA GLY A 187 10.57 2.84 1.11
C GLY A 187 10.28 4.33 1.05
N PHE A 188 11.23 5.09 1.56
CA PHE A 188 11.22 6.54 1.40
C PHE A 188 11.65 6.89 -0.02
N VAL A 189 10.89 7.76 -0.64
CA VAL A 189 11.19 8.34 -1.96
C VAL A 189 11.88 9.69 -1.79
N ASP A 190 12.49 10.22 -2.87
CA ASP A 190 13.19 11.50 -2.77
C ASP A 190 12.27 12.70 -2.63
N GLN A 191 10.97 12.52 -2.94
CA GLN A 191 9.99 13.57 -2.74
C GLN A 191 9.69 13.79 -1.26
N GLU A 192 9.83 15.03 -0.83
CA GLU A 192 9.48 15.49 0.51
C GLU A 192 8.04 16.03 0.57
N TRP A 193 7.49 16.04 1.77
CA TRP A 193 6.26 16.79 2.05
C TRP A 193 6.58 18.29 1.98
N ALA A 194 5.80 19.03 1.18
CA ALA A 194 6.00 20.48 1.05
C ALA A 194 5.67 21.21 2.35
N ALA A 195 6.27 22.36 2.56
CA ALA A 195 5.98 23.22 3.71
C ALA A 195 4.49 23.63 3.69
N GLY A 196 3.74 23.26 4.74
CA GLY A 196 2.30 23.49 4.84
C GLY A 196 1.41 22.47 4.13
N GLU A 197 1.98 21.48 3.45
CA GLU A 197 1.24 20.33 2.94
C GLU A 197 0.65 19.51 4.10
N ALA A 198 -0.64 19.21 4.03
CA ALA A 198 -1.30 18.40 5.05
C ALA A 198 -0.69 16.98 5.06
N ARG A 199 -0.23 16.56 6.23
CA ARG A 199 0.28 15.19 6.44
C ARG A 199 -0.89 14.23 6.43
N GLU A 200 -0.84 13.26 5.54
CA GLU A 200 -1.90 12.26 5.40
C GLU A 200 -1.30 10.89 5.07
N CYS A 201 -1.94 9.87 5.58
CA CYS A 201 -1.65 8.49 5.24
C CYS A 201 -2.85 7.92 4.48
N ARG A 202 -2.62 7.41 3.27
CA ARG A 202 -3.62 6.79 2.41
C ARG A 202 -3.14 5.44 1.93
N PHE A 203 -4.05 4.47 1.94
CA PHE A 203 -3.79 3.12 1.46
C PHE A 203 -4.99 2.61 0.67
N VAL A 204 -4.77 2.02 -0.50
CA VAL A 204 -5.79 1.38 -1.32
C VAL A 204 -5.46 -0.09 -1.46
N PHE A 205 -6.45 -0.93 -1.27
CA PHE A 205 -6.40 -2.38 -1.43
C PHE A 205 -7.37 -2.80 -2.52
N ILE A 206 -6.96 -3.71 -3.37
CA ILE A 206 -7.79 -4.39 -4.36
C ILE A 206 -7.64 -5.87 -4.09
N GLY A 207 -8.74 -6.58 -3.93
CA GLY A 207 -8.70 -8.00 -3.61
C GLY A 207 -10.07 -8.61 -3.44
N LYS A 208 -10.08 -9.86 -3.02
CA LYS A 208 -11.26 -10.69 -2.86
C LYS A 208 -11.66 -10.74 -1.37
N ASN A 209 -12.95 -10.69 -1.10
CA ASN A 209 -13.49 -10.82 0.26
C ASN A 209 -12.82 -9.88 1.28
N LEU A 210 -12.49 -8.64 0.89
CA LEU A 210 -11.77 -7.71 1.74
C LEU A 210 -12.64 -7.29 2.94
N ASP A 211 -12.16 -7.57 4.15
CA ASP A 211 -12.72 -7.00 5.37
C ASP A 211 -12.23 -5.55 5.54
N LYS A 212 -13.02 -4.60 5.01
CA LYS A 212 -12.74 -3.17 5.07
C LYS A 212 -12.50 -2.70 6.50
N LYS A 213 -13.34 -3.17 7.44
CA LYS A 213 -13.23 -2.75 8.83
C LYS A 213 -11.94 -3.23 9.47
N LYS A 214 -11.54 -4.47 9.23
CA LYS A 214 -10.27 -5.02 9.73
C LYS A 214 -9.07 -4.26 9.16
N LEU A 215 -9.11 -3.92 7.86
CA LEU A 215 -8.05 -3.13 7.21
C LEU A 215 -7.99 -1.71 7.79
N GLU A 216 -9.13 -1.06 7.99
CA GLU A 216 -9.21 0.28 8.57
C GLU A 216 -8.73 0.31 10.02
N ASP A 217 -9.26 -0.57 10.87
CA ASP A 217 -8.90 -0.66 12.29
C ASP A 217 -7.39 -0.92 12.46
N GLY A 218 -6.83 -1.84 11.68
CA GLY A 218 -5.41 -2.15 11.72
C GLY A 218 -4.51 -1.02 11.22
N PHE A 219 -4.94 -0.32 10.15
CA PHE A 219 -4.21 0.85 9.67
C PHE A 219 -4.25 2.01 10.65
N LEU A 220 -5.42 2.28 11.23
CA LEU A 220 -5.59 3.30 12.27
C LEU A 220 -4.77 3.00 13.53
N ALA A 221 -4.56 1.73 13.86
CA ALA A 221 -3.72 1.34 14.99
C ALA A 221 -2.24 1.74 14.82
N CYS A 222 -1.78 1.92 13.56
CA CYS A 222 -0.43 2.41 13.26
C CYS A 222 -0.28 3.92 13.45
N LYS A 223 -1.40 4.66 13.64
CA LYS A 223 -1.38 6.12 13.81
C LYS A 223 -0.65 6.50 15.08
N CYS A 224 0.20 7.52 14.99
CA CYS A 224 0.92 8.10 16.12
C CYS A 224 0.93 9.63 16.05
N THR A 225 1.50 10.25 17.07
CA THR A 225 1.79 11.68 17.12
C THR A 225 3.31 11.90 17.11
N GLU A 226 3.75 13.07 16.66
CA GLU A 226 5.17 13.45 16.78
C GLU A 226 5.52 13.93 18.19
N GLU A 227 4.52 14.25 19.01
CA GLU A 227 4.72 14.57 20.43
C GLU A 227 4.91 13.28 21.22
N LEU A 228 6.09 13.17 21.83
CA LEU A 228 6.51 11.98 22.55
C LEU A 228 6.39 12.18 24.07
N ARG A 229 6.17 11.10 24.81
CA ARG A 229 6.02 11.11 26.28
C ARG A 229 7.31 11.52 27.01
N PHE A 230 8.47 11.20 26.44
CA PHE A 230 9.77 11.45 27.06
C PHE A 230 10.61 12.41 26.20
N LYS A 231 11.56 13.11 26.84
CA LYS A 231 12.46 14.09 26.25
C LYS A 231 13.91 13.61 26.26
N VAL A 232 14.76 14.24 25.46
CA VAL A 232 16.22 14.03 25.52
C VAL A 232 16.72 14.33 26.95
N GLY A 233 17.48 13.37 27.47
CA GLY A 233 18.01 13.40 28.84
C GLY A 233 17.16 12.68 29.88
N ASP A 234 15.92 12.30 29.56
CA ASP A 234 15.08 11.53 30.47
C ASP A 234 15.62 10.13 30.69
N ARG A 235 15.50 9.67 31.95
CA ARG A 235 15.78 8.27 32.31
C ARG A 235 14.57 7.40 32.03
N VAL A 236 14.82 6.32 31.32
CA VAL A 236 13.79 5.37 30.90
C VAL A 236 14.27 3.92 31.05
N LYS A 237 13.32 3.01 31.01
CA LYS A 237 13.59 1.57 30.84
C LYS A 237 13.22 1.19 29.40
N ALA A 238 14.21 0.76 28.62
CA ALA A 238 14.05 0.30 27.25
C ALA A 238 13.98 -1.23 27.21
N GLN A 239 13.09 -1.76 26.38
CA GLN A 239 13.01 -3.18 26.15
C GLN A 239 14.22 -3.64 25.32
N VAL A 240 15.01 -4.54 25.87
CA VAL A 240 16.22 -5.12 25.25
C VAL A 240 16.14 -6.64 25.13
N GLY A 241 15.17 -7.27 25.78
CA GLY A 241 14.97 -8.72 25.81
C GLY A 241 13.48 -9.08 25.87
N ARG A 242 13.19 -10.37 25.89
CA ARG A 242 11.82 -10.86 25.98
C ARG A 242 11.34 -10.93 27.44
N GLY A 243 10.05 -10.64 27.64
CA GLY A 243 9.38 -10.76 28.94
C GLY A 243 9.52 -9.55 29.86
N PRO A 244 8.94 -9.62 31.05
CA PRO A 244 8.86 -8.48 31.98
C PRO A 244 10.22 -8.01 32.51
N ASP A 245 11.21 -8.88 32.58
CA ASP A 245 12.57 -8.60 33.04
C ASP A 245 13.51 -8.18 31.89
N GLY A 246 13.01 -8.11 30.66
CA GLY A 246 13.78 -7.76 29.47
C GLY A 246 13.99 -6.25 29.27
N PHE A 247 13.93 -5.44 30.35
CA PHE A 247 14.15 -4.00 30.32
C PHE A 247 15.48 -3.61 30.94
N ALA A 248 16.17 -2.66 30.30
CA ALA A 248 17.39 -2.05 30.82
C ALA A 248 17.21 -0.55 31.00
N GLU A 249 17.85 0.02 32.03
CA GLU A 249 17.87 1.45 32.24
C GLU A 249 18.75 2.15 31.23
N GLY A 250 18.28 3.32 30.76
CA GLY A 250 19.00 4.13 29.79
C GLY A 250 18.59 5.58 29.85
N ILE A 251 19.27 6.39 29.04
CA ILE A 251 19.01 7.82 28.88
C ILE A 251 18.68 8.08 27.42
N ILE A 252 17.64 8.86 27.16
CA ILE A 252 17.25 9.25 25.81
C ILE A 252 18.28 10.23 25.26
N LEU A 253 18.93 9.85 24.16
CA LEU A 253 19.91 10.67 23.45
C LEU A 253 19.29 11.52 22.36
N LYS A 254 18.30 10.98 21.64
CA LYS A 254 17.71 11.64 20.49
C LYS A 254 16.25 11.19 20.31
N LEU A 255 15.43 12.10 19.81
CA LEU A 255 14.04 11.85 19.42
C LEU A 255 13.97 11.74 17.91
N TRP A 256 13.07 10.91 17.41
CA TRP A 256 12.81 10.68 15.98
C TRP A 256 14.09 10.42 15.18
N ASP A 257 14.85 9.43 15.61
CA ASP A 257 16.07 9.03 14.91
C ASP A 257 15.79 7.84 13.99
N GLU A 258 15.96 8.05 12.68
CA GLU A 258 15.65 7.04 11.62
C GLU A 258 14.22 6.48 11.72
N GLY A 259 13.23 7.33 12.01
CA GLY A 259 11.82 6.95 12.12
C GLY A 259 11.45 6.26 13.42
N ASN A 260 12.41 6.08 14.35
CA ASN A 260 12.14 5.58 15.69
C ASN A 260 11.93 6.72 16.68
N PRO A 261 10.92 6.66 17.57
CA PRO A 261 10.67 7.64 18.59
C PRO A 261 11.89 8.00 19.43
N TYR A 262 12.66 6.99 19.85
CA TYR A 262 13.76 7.19 20.80
C TYR A 262 15.04 6.49 20.38
N ARG A 263 16.17 7.20 20.51
CA ARG A 263 17.50 6.63 20.60
C ARG A 263 17.93 6.67 22.06
N ILE A 264 18.28 5.53 22.63
CA ILE A 264 18.52 5.37 24.07
C ILE A 264 19.92 4.78 24.29
N GLU A 265 20.74 5.44 25.10
CA GLU A 265 22.01 4.89 25.59
C GLU A 265 21.74 4.13 26.90
N LEU A 266 22.02 2.86 26.90
CA LEU A 266 21.86 2.01 28.10
C LEU A 266 22.92 2.35 29.13
N GLN A 267 22.59 2.15 30.42
CA GLN A 267 23.51 2.31 31.54
C GLN A 267 24.33 1.03 31.78
N ASP A 268 24.78 0.37 30.71
CA ASP A 268 25.68 -0.75 30.77
C ASP A 268 27.16 -0.29 30.64
N ALA A 269 28.10 -1.24 30.83
CA ALA A 269 29.54 -0.92 30.75
C ALA A 269 29.97 -0.43 29.36
N ASP A 270 29.28 -0.88 28.31
CA ASP A 270 29.62 -0.60 26.92
C ASP A 270 28.83 0.59 26.34
N LYS A 271 27.94 1.22 27.15
CA LYS A 271 27.04 2.30 26.71
C LYS A 271 26.31 1.97 25.42
N THR A 272 25.74 0.78 25.40
CA THR A 272 25.04 0.25 24.23
C THR A 272 23.90 1.17 23.81
N ASN A 273 23.82 1.46 22.51
CA ASN A 273 22.73 2.24 21.96
C ASN A 273 21.63 1.35 21.44
N VAL A 274 20.40 1.59 21.84
CA VAL A 274 19.21 0.84 21.42
C VAL A 274 18.13 1.78 20.90
N TRP A 275 17.20 1.22 20.14
CA TRP A 275 16.03 1.93 19.66
C TRP A 275 14.84 1.71 20.58
N GLY A 276 14.08 2.77 20.83
CA GLY A 276 12.70 2.68 21.30
C GLY A 276 11.77 2.80 20.10
N PRO A 277 11.35 1.68 19.50
CA PRO A 277 10.71 1.66 18.18
C PRO A 277 9.29 2.22 18.19
N VAL A 278 8.64 2.21 19.35
CA VAL A 278 7.29 2.71 19.55
C VAL A 278 7.19 3.39 20.90
N ASP A 279 6.45 4.51 20.97
CA ASP A 279 6.24 5.25 22.24
C ASP A 279 5.11 4.62 23.06
N ARG A 280 5.35 3.40 23.56
CA ARG A 280 4.45 2.64 24.44
C ARG A 280 5.23 1.96 25.57
N ASP A 281 4.57 1.72 26.69
CA ASP A 281 5.18 1.09 27.88
C ASP A 281 5.77 -0.29 27.63
N HIS A 282 5.29 -0.97 26.60
CA HIS A 282 5.84 -2.26 26.18
C HIS A 282 7.27 -2.13 25.64
N PHE A 283 7.64 -0.97 25.05
CA PHE A 283 8.95 -0.74 24.48
C PHE A 283 9.79 0.24 25.31
N VAL A 284 9.17 1.33 25.80
CA VAL A 284 9.84 2.38 26.59
C VAL A 284 8.90 2.85 27.68
N ARG A 285 9.36 2.77 28.93
CA ARG A 285 8.60 3.21 30.11
C ARG A 285 9.48 4.06 31.04
N ALA A 286 8.84 4.81 31.93
CA ALA A 286 9.57 5.57 32.96
C ALA A 286 10.48 4.63 33.78
N ALA A 287 11.64 5.17 34.19
CA ALA A 287 12.66 4.45 34.97
C ALA A 287 12.15 4.02 36.35
#